data_aae26043deefeb6788b31c46bf22d06e
#
_entry.id   aae26043deefeb6788b31c46bf22d06e
#
_cell.length_a   1.000
_cell.length_b   1.000
_cell.length_c   1.000
_cell.angle_alpha   90.00
_cell.angle_beta   90.00
_cell.angle_gamma   90.00
#
_symmetry.space_group_name_H-M   'P 1'
#
loop_
_entity.id
_entity.type
_entity.pdbx_description
1 polymer ?
#
loop_
_entity_poly.entity_id
_entity_poly.type
_entity_poly.pdbx_seq_one_letter_code
_entity_poly.pdbx_strand_id
1 'polypeptide(L)'
;MATEQETHVVSASREIAAEPEQIFELIADPAQQPRWDGNDNLASAPAGQRVRRTGDVFTMTLTRGEVRENHVVEFDEGRRMAWRPAEPGQKPPGHLWRWELEPIAASRTKVTHTYDWTRLTDEKRLPRARATTGGKLQASLDRLAALAEGS
;
A
#
# COMPACT_ATOMS: atom_id res chain seq x y z
N MET A 1 -1.62 34.12 -13.97
CA MET A 1 -1.09 33.58 -12.72
C MET A 1 -1.41 32.09 -12.68
N ALA A 2 -0.41 31.26 -12.58
CA ALA A 2 -0.61 29.82 -12.54
C ALA A 2 -1.26 29.43 -11.21
N THR A 3 -2.41 28.79 -11.26
CA THR A 3 -3.00 28.16 -10.08
C THR A 3 -2.17 26.93 -9.76
N GLU A 4 -1.68 26.83 -8.54
CA GLU A 4 -1.04 25.58 -8.11
C GLU A 4 -2.05 24.45 -8.18
N GLN A 5 -1.76 23.46 -9.00
CA GLN A 5 -2.58 22.28 -9.05
C GLN A 5 -2.19 21.37 -7.90
N GLU A 6 -3.17 20.96 -7.13
CA GLU A 6 -2.98 20.00 -6.06
C GLU A 6 -2.49 18.68 -6.64
N THR A 7 -1.43 18.13 -6.06
CA THR A 7 -0.91 16.83 -6.47
C THR A 7 -1.73 15.72 -5.84
N HIS A 8 -2.44 14.96 -6.67
CA HIS A 8 -3.27 13.84 -6.23
C HIS A 8 -2.55 12.50 -6.24
N VAL A 9 -1.26 12.51 -6.58
CA VAL A 9 -0.42 11.31 -6.57
C VAL A 9 0.83 11.64 -5.77
N VAL A 10 1.11 10.83 -4.77
CA VAL A 10 2.37 10.90 -4.03
C VAL A 10 3.05 9.55 -4.13
N SER A 11 4.37 9.55 -4.23
CA SER A 11 5.13 8.31 -4.24
C SER A 11 6.47 8.50 -3.54
N ALA A 12 7.02 7.38 -3.11
CA ALA A 12 8.36 7.31 -2.55
C ALA A 12 8.97 6.00 -3.02
N SER A 13 10.29 5.95 -3.08
CA SER A 13 10.98 4.72 -3.47
C SER A 13 12.23 4.52 -2.63
N ARG A 14 12.66 3.28 -2.55
CA ARG A 14 13.84 2.89 -1.81
C ARG A 14 14.39 1.58 -2.36
N GLU A 15 15.72 1.43 -2.33
CA GLU A 15 16.36 0.15 -2.57
C GLU A 15 16.37 -0.65 -1.26
N ILE A 16 16.03 -1.93 -1.37
CA ILE A 16 16.00 -2.86 -0.24
C ILE A 16 16.93 -4.02 -0.56
N ALA A 17 17.79 -4.38 0.39
CA ALA A 17 18.75 -5.47 0.23
C ALA A 17 18.07 -6.81 0.51
N ALA A 18 17.18 -7.22 -0.38
CA ALA A 18 16.45 -8.47 -0.32
C ALA A 18 15.91 -8.81 -1.71
N GLU A 19 15.54 -10.07 -1.92
CA GLU A 19 14.95 -10.51 -3.16
C GLU A 19 13.48 -10.06 -3.28
N PRO A 20 12.99 -9.79 -4.51
CA PRO A 20 11.61 -9.32 -4.68
C PRO A 20 10.58 -10.27 -4.09
N GLU A 21 10.76 -11.56 -4.20
CA GLU A 21 9.82 -12.55 -3.68
C GLU A 21 9.65 -12.44 -2.17
N GLN A 22 10.73 -12.22 -1.45
CA GLN A 22 10.73 -12.07 0.01
C GLN A 22 10.00 -10.79 0.42
N ILE A 23 10.27 -9.70 -0.28
CA ILE A 23 9.61 -8.40 -0.02
C ILE A 23 8.13 -8.51 -0.35
N PHE A 24 7.80 -9.13 -1.47
CA PHE A 24 6.42 -9.22 -1.94
C PHE A 24 5.52 -9.99 -0.98
N GLU A 25 6.03 -11.01 -0.31
CA GLU A 25 5.26 -11.75 0.71
C GLU A 25 4.80 -10.84 1.85
N LEU A 26 5.63 -9.87 2.24
CA LEU A 26 5.28 -8.92 3.30
C LEU A 26 4.17 -7.97 2.86
N ILE A 27 4.04 -7.71 1.56
CA ILE A 27 3.03 -6.82 0.98
C ILE A 27 1.74 -7.59 0.69
N ALA A 28 1.86 -8.73 0.03
CA ALA A 28 0.72 -9.49 -0.50
C ALA A 28 -0.02 -10.31 0.57
N ASP A 29 0.60 -10.54 1.72
CA ASP A 29 -0.06 -11.18 2.85
C ASP A 29 -0.57 -10.09 3.81
N PRO A 30 -1.89 -9.84 3.85
CA PRO A 30 -2.44 -8.76 4.68
C PRO A 30 -2.08 -8.87 6.16
N ALA A 31 -1.90 -10.08 6.68
CA ALA A 31 -1.54 -10.28 8.08
C ALA A 31 -0.17 -9.66 8.40
N GLN A 32 0.71 -9.46 7.40
CA GLN A 32 2.02 -8.84 7.56
C GLN A 32 1.98 -7.31 7.48
N GLN A 33 0.95 -6.74 6.89
CA GLN A 33 0.92 -5.30 6.60
C GLN A 33 1.01 -4.40 7.83
N PRO A 34 0.39 -4.72 8.98
CA PRO A 34 0.56 -3.88 10.17
C PRO A 34 2.02 -3.74 10.64
N ARG A 35 2.88 -4.71 10.28
CA ARG A 35 4.28 -4.70 10.71
C ARG A 35 5.09 -3.59 10.02
N TRP A 36 4.70 -3.18 8.82
CA TRP A 36 5.43 -2.16 8.06
C TRP A 36 4.65 -0.86 7.85
N ASP A 37 3.38 -0.79 8.23
CA ASP A 37 2.57 0.40 7.98
C ASP A 37 3.13 1.63 8.72
N GLY A 38 3.68 2.56 7.97
CA GLY A 38 4.24 3.82 8.50
C GLY A 38 3.21 4.88 8.84
N ASN A 39 1.93 4.63 8.52
CA ASN A 39 0.84 5.53 8.86
C ASN A 39 0.23 5.21 10.23
N ASP A 40 0.64 4.11 10.85
CA ASP A 40 0.08 3.62 12.12
C ASP A 40 -1.44 3.48 12.07
N ASN A 41 -1.96 3.09 10.93
CA ASN A 41 -3.38 3.01 10.63
C ASN A 41 -3.90 1.57 10.57
N LEU A 42 -3.03 0.59 10.38
CA LEU A 42 -3.40 -0.82 10.22
C LEU A 42 -3.14 -1.56 11.54
N ALA A 43 -4.18 -2.20 12.07
CA ALA A 43 -4.08 -2.91 13.34
C ALA A 43 -3.88 -4.41 13.14
N SER A 44 -4.76 -5.06 12.37
CA SER A 44 -4.71 -6.51 12.21
C SER A 44 -5.50 -6.96 10.99
N ALA A 45 -5.13 -8.13 10.47
CA ALA A 45 -5.90 -8.79 9.43
C ALA A 45 -5.89 -10.30 9.72
N PRO A 46 -7.00 -11.01 9.43
CA PRO A 46 -7.02 -12.46 9.59
C PRO A 46 -5.94 -13.14 8.73
N ALA A 47 -5.40 -14.24 9.22
CA ALA A 47 -4.48 -15.07 8.45
C ALA A 47 -5.23 -15.73 7.28
N GLY A 48 -4.50 -16.08 6.22
CA GLY A 48 -5.07 -16.84 5.10
C GLY A 48 -5.63 -15.99 3.97
N GLN A 49 -5.37 -14.69 3.96
CA GLN A 49 -5.85 -13.80 2.90
C GLN A 49 -4.77 -13.43 1.88
N ARG A 50 -3.69 -14.19 1.78
CA ARG A 50 -2.61 -13.89 0.83
C ARG A 50 -3.20 -13.64 -0.57
N VAL A 51 -2.95 -12.45 -1.13
CA VAL A 51 -3.47 -12.05 -2.44
C VAL A 51 -2.76 -12.82 -3.55
N ARG A 52 -3.51 -13.29 -4.53
CA ARG A 52 -2.98 -14.13 -5.62
C ARG A 52 -3.35 -13.64 -7.00
N ARG A 53 -4.31 -12.71 -7.12
CA ARG A 53 -4.80 -12.24 -8.42
C ARG A 53 -5.59 -10.94 -8.29
N THR A 54 -5.72 -10.25 -9.42
CA THR A 54 -6.65 -9.13 -9.55
C THR A 54 -8.08 -9.64 -9.29
N GLY A 55 -8.85 -8.85 -8.55
CA GLY A 55 -10.21 -9.21 -8.16
C GLY A 55 -10.31 -9.80 -6.76
N ASP A 56 -9.20 -10.21 -6.16
CA ASP A 56 -9.20 -10.61 -4.76
C ASP A 56 -9.59 -9.41 -3.88
N VAL A 57 -10.28 -9.72 -2.78
CA VAL A 57 -10.65 -8.74 -1.76
C VAL A 57 -10.11 -9.23 -0.44
N PHE A 58 -9.36 -8.38 0.26
CA PHE A 58 -8.89 -8.73 1.60
C PHE A 58 -9.39 -7.72 2.62
N THR A 59 -9.62 -8.18 3.83
CA THR A 59 -10.09 -7.32 4.92
C THR A 59 -8.93 -6.89 5.82
N MET A 60 -9.06 -5.69 6.37
CA MET A 60 -8.09 -5.13 7.30
C MET A 60 -8.83 -4.36 8.37
N THR A 61 -8.48 -4.60 9.64
CA THR A 61 -8.99 -3.80 10.75
C THR A 61 -8.03 -2.65 11.01
N LEU A 62 -8.57 -1.44 11.04
CA LEU A 62 -7.80 -0.24 11.30
C LEU A 62 -7.58 -0.03 12.79
N THR A 63 -6.57 0.77 13.15
CA THR A 63 -6.24 1.04 14.56
C THR A 63 -7.40 1.63 15.36
N ARG A 64 -8.31 2.35 14.70
CA ARG A 64 -9.51 2.91 15.34
C ARG A 64 -10.70 1.94 15.35
N GLY A 65 -10.50 0.68 14.93
CA GLY A 65 -11.51 -0.38 15.00
C GLY A 65 -12.38 -0.56 13.76
N GLU A 66 -12.30 0.35 12.80
CA GLU A 66 -13.05 0.20 11.54
C GLU A 66 -12.43 -0.88 10.68
N VAL A 67 -13.26 -1.54 9.86
CA VAL A 67 -12.81 -2.55 8.91
C VAL A 67 -12.83 -1.97 7.51
N ARG A 68 -11.86 -2.35 6.68
CA ARG A 68 -11.82 -2.03 5.25
C ARG A 68 -11.82 -3.30 4.44
N GLU A 69 -12.52 -3.26 3.30
CA GLU A 69 -12.44 -4.27 2.26
C GLU A 69 -11.58 -3.69 1.15
N ASN A 70 -10.44 -4.31 0.89
CA ASN A 70 -9.46 -3.80 -0.07
C ASN A 70 -9.57 -4.60 -1.37
N HIS A 71 -9.99 -3.91 -2.44
CA HIS A 71 -10.21 -4.54 -3.74
C HIS A 71 -8.94 -4.47 -4.58
N VAL A 72 -8.35 -5.61 -4.87
CA VAL A 72 -7.12 -5.70 -5.65
C VAL A 72 -7.44 -5.44 -7.12
N VAL A 73 -6.87 -4.38 -7.66
CA VAL A 73 -7.11 -3.94 -9.04
C VAL A 73 -5.91 -4.13 -9.96
N GLU A 74 -4.71 -4.32 -9.41
CA GLU A 74 -3.50 -4.66 -10.16
C GLU A 74 -2.78 -5.76 -9.41
N PHE A 75 -2.31 -6.77 -10.13
CA PHE A 75 -1.54 -7.84 -9.53
C PHE A 75 -0.61 -8.48 -10.56
N ASP A 76 0.68 -8.55 -10.23
CA ASP A 76 1.70 -9.27 -10.95
C ASP A 76 2.64 -9.84 -9.88
N GLU A 77 2.63 -11.17 -9.72
CA GLU A 77 3.33 -11.86 -8.65
C GLU A 77 4.80 -11.44 -8.56
N GLY A 78 5.20 -10.98 -7.36
CA GLY A 78 6.57 -10.54 -7.11
C GLY A 78 6.92 -9.17 -7.67
N ARG A 79 6.02 -8.50 -8.40
CA ARG A 79 6.33 -7.26 -9.11
C ARG A 79 5.42 -6.10 -8.79
N ARG A 80 4.12 -6.34 -8.69
CA ARG A 80 3.15 -5.25 -8.55
C ARG A 80 1.90 -5.72 -7.83
N MET A 81 1.39 -4.86 -6.97
CA MET A 81 0.07 -5.04 -6.36
C MET A 81 -0.50 -3.68 -6.04
N ALA A 82 -1.76 -3.48 -6.41
CA ALA A 82 -2.48 -2.26 -6.06
C ALA A 82 -3.90 -2.60 -5.65
N TRP A 83 -4.41 -1.83 -4.68
CA TRP A 83 -5.77 -2.05 -4.19
C TRP A 83 -6.46 -0.72 -3.89
N ARG A 84 -7.80 -0.79 -3.91
CA ARG A 84 -8.68 0.33 -3.57
C ARG A 84 -9.45 -0.02 -2.30
N PRO A 85 -9.21 0.71 -1.19
CA PRO A 85 -9.96 0.47 0.04
C PRO A 85 -11.43 0.88 -0.08
N ALA A 86 -12.30 0.13 0.60
CA ALA A 86 -13.73 0.42 0.67
C ALA A 86 -14.26 0.09 2.06
N GLU A 87 -15.35 0.73 2.45
CA GLU A 87 -16.11 0.30 3.62
C GLU A 87 -16.81 -1.01 3.29
N PRO A 88 -17.06 -1.90 4.29
CA PRO A 88 -17.68 -3.19 4.01
C PRO A 88 -19.00 -3.04 3.26
N GLY A 89 -19.13 -3.80 2.16
CA GLY A 89 -20.32 -3.79 1.34
C GLY A 89 -20.47 -2.59 0.41
N GLN A 90 -19.52 -1.65 0.43
CA GLN A 90 -19.60 -0.44 -0.39
C GLN A 90 -18.60 -0.50 -1.55
N LYS A 91 -18.85 0.33 -2.55
CA LYS A 91 -17.88 0.51 -3.64
C LYS A 91 -16.68 1.32 -3.15
N PRO A 92 -15.46 1.02 -3.64
CA PRO A 92 -14.31 1.85 -3.32
C PRO A 92 -14.56 3.31 -3.74
N PRO A 93 -14.27 4.29 -2.85
CA PRO A 93 -14.44 5.71 -3.20
C PRO A 93 -13.43 6.24 -4.20
N GLY A 94 -12.37 5.50 -4.50
CA GLY A 94 -11.49 5.80 -5.64
C GLY A 94 -10.02 5.99 -5.35
N HIS A 95 -9.61 6.09 -4.09
CA HIS A 95 -8.17 6.16 -3.80
C HIS A 95 -7.53 4.79 -3.95
N LEU A 96 -6.21 4.79 -4.21
CA LEU A 96 -5.48 3.58 -4.56
C LEU A 96 -4.11 3.58 -3.89
N TRP A 97 -3.73 2.42 -3.39
CA TRP A 97 -2.38 2.13 -2.89
C TRP A 97 -1.71 1.18 -3.86
N ARG A 98 -0.48 1.51 -4.31
CA ARG A 98 0.27 0.68 -5.26
C ARG A 98 1.67 0.39 -4.73
N TRP A 99 2.10 -0.84 -4.92
CA TRP A 99 3.47 -1.29 -4.67
C TRP A 99 4.05 -1.84 -5.96
N GLU A 100 5.27 -1.42 -6.27
CA GLU A 100 6.00 -1.88 -7.45
C GLU A 100 7.41 -2.29 -7.05
N LEU A 101 7.84 -3.47 -7.50
CA LEU A 101 9.13 -4.05 -7.17
C LEU A 101 9.93 -4.27 -8.45
N GLU A 102 11.15 -3.74 -8.51
CA GLU A 102 12.06 -3.89 -9.64
C GLU A 102 13.37 -4.49 -9.15
N PRO A 103 13.73 -5.73 -9.54
CA PRO A 103 15.04 -6.28 -9.20
C PRO A 103 16.12 -5.51 -9.94
N ILE A 104 17.10 -5.02 -9.19
CA ILE A 104 18.21 -4.23 -9.77
C ILE A 104 19.55 -4.93 -9.67
N ALA A 105 19.66 -5.92 -8.80
CA ALA A 105 20.84 -6.78 -8.65
C ALA A 105 20.43 -8.02 -7.87
N ALA A 106 21.34 -8.99 -7.75
CA ALA A 106 21.13 -10.13 -6.88
C ALA A 106 20.90 -9.63 -5.46
N SER A 107 19.81 -10.09 -4.83
CA SER A 107 19.42 -9.71 -3.48
C SER A 107 19.28 -8.19 -3.26
N ARG A 108 18.87 -7.46 -4.31
CA ARG A 108 18.59 -6.03 -4.20
C ARG A 108 17.42 -5.65 -5.10
N THR A 109 16.44 -4.99 -4.52
CA THR A 109 15.19 -4.63 -5.21
C THR A 109 14.89 -3.15 -4.98
N LYS A 110 14.50 -2.44 -6.04
CA LYS A 110 13.94 -1.09 -5.91
C LYS A 110 12.44 -1.23 -5.67
N VAL A 111 11.96 -0.66 -4.58
CA VAL A 111 10.53 -0.69 -4.21
C VAL A 111 9.97 0.72 -4.30
N THR A 112 8.88 0.87 -5.03
CA THR A 112 8.15 2.13 -5.15
C THR A 112 6.76 1.96 -4.56
N HIS A 113 6.39 2.87 -3.68
CA HIS A 113 5.07 2.92 -3.05
C HIS A 113 4.36 4.18 -3.48
N THR A 114 3.13 4.05 -3.96
CA THR A 114 2.34 5.15 -4.52
C THR A 114 0.97 5.21 -3.86
N TYR A 115 0.55 6.41 -3.51
CA TYR A 115 -0.83 6.71 -3.12
C TYR A 115 -1.42 7.63 -4.17
N ASP A 116 -2.51 7.20 -4.80
CA ASP A 116 -3.15 7.92 -5.91
C ASP A 116 -4.62 8.16 -5.55
N TRP A 117 -5.01 9.42 -5.41
CA TRP A 117 -6.38 9.78 -5.08
C TRP A 117 -7.04 10.64 -6.15
N THR A 118 -6.53 10.54 -7.41
CA THR A 118 -7.10 11.28 -8.55
C THR A 118 -8.56 10.92 -8.80
N ARG A 119 -8.97 9.72 -8.46
CA ARG A 119 -10.35 9.24 -8.66
C ARG A 119 -11.20 9.23 -7.38
N LEU A 120 -10.68 9.83 -6.32
CA LEU A 120 -11.42 9.89 -5.05
C LEU A 120 -12.65 10.79 -5.21
N THR A 121 -13.84 10.23 -4.97
CA THR A 121 -15.11 10.93 -5.14
C THR A 121 -15.76 11.34 -3.82
N ASP A 122 -15.29 10.82 -2.70
CA ASP A 122 -15.85 11.10 -1.38
C ASP A 122 -15.19 12.31 -0.75
N GLU A 123 -15.89 13.44 -0.74
CA GLU A 123 -15.37 14.70 -0.20
C GLU A 123 -14.97 14.59 1.28
N LYS A 124 -15.61 13.72 2.04
CA LYS A 124 -15.29 13.52 3.45
C LYS A 124 -13.90 12.94 3.65
N ARG A 125 -13.35 12.27 2.64
CA ARG A 125 -12.03 11.64 2.68
C ARG A 125 -10.92 12.55 2.16
N LEU A 126 -11.25 13.68 1.54
CA LEU A 126 -10.24 14.58 0.98
C LEU A 126 -9.23 15.09 2.00
N PRO A 127 -9.62 15.50 3.23
CA PRO A 127 -8.63 15.94 4.20
C PRO A 127 -7.60 14.85 4.54
N ARG A 128 -8.02 13.61 4.64
CA ARG A 128 -7.12 12.48 4.92
C ARG A 128 -6.21 12.20 3.73
N ALA A 129 -6.76 12.28 2.51
CA ALA A 129 -5.98 12.11 1.29
C ALA A 129 -4.88 13.17 1.21
N ARG A 130 -5.21 14.43 1.47
CA ARG A 130 -4.23 15.51 1.49
C ARG A 130 -3.17 15.34 2.57
N ALA A 131 -3.53 14.72 3.69
CA ALA A 131 -2.61 14.47 4.79
C ALA A 131 -1.67 13.29 4.52
N THR A 132 -1.92 12.49 3.50
CA THR A 132 -1.06 11.36 3.12
C THR A 132 0.11 11.90 2.30
N THR A 133 1.25 12.02 2.95
CA THR A 133 2.45 12.65 2.39
C THR A 133 3.48 11.61 1.94
N GLY A 134 4.44 12.04 1.12
CA GLY A 134 5.58 11.20 0.76
C GLY A 134 6.36 10.70 1.96
N GLY A 135 6.43 11.48 3.05
CA GLY A 135 7.07 11.06 4.29
C GLY A 135 6.42 9.86 4.94
N LYS A 136 5.08 9.75 4.88
CA LYS A 136 4.36 8.59 5.39
C LYS A 136 4.64 7.35 4.54
N LEU A 137 4.71 7.51 3.21
CA LEU A 137 5.06 6.43 2.30
C LEU A 137 6.50 5.97 2.54
N GLN A 138 7.42 6.91 2.75
CA GLN A 138 8.81 6.61 3.06
C GLN A 138 8.93 5.84 4.38
N ALA A 139 8.14 6.20 5.39
CA ALA A 139 8.13 5.48 6.66
C ALA A 139 7.73 4.02 6.49
N SER A 140 6.74 3.74 5.63
CA SER A 140 6.35 2.36 5.31
C SER A 140 7.49 1.61 4.60
N LEU A 141 8.14 2.26 3.64
CA LEU A 141 9.28 1.68 2.94
C LEU A 141 10.44 1.36 3.89
N ASP A 142 10.72 2.26 4.83
CA ASP A 142 11.80 2.07 5.79
C ASP A 142 11.52 0.89 6.73
N ARG A 143 10.27 0.76 7.19
CA ARG A 143 9.86 -0.37 8.03
C ARG A 143 9.87 -1.68 7.24
N LEU A 144 9.42 -1.64 5.99
CA LEU A 144 9.44 -2.81 5.10
C LEU A 144 10.87 -3.28 4.88
N ALA A 145 11.79 -2.34 4.64
CA ALA A 145 13.22 -2.64 4.46
C ALA A 145 13.79 -3.30 5.71
N ALA A 146 13.48 -2.78 6.89
CA ALA A 146 13.97 -3.35 8.15
C ALA A 146 13.50 -4.80 8.32
N LEU A 147 12.26 -5.10 7.97
CA LEU A 147 11.73 -6.46 8.05
C LEU A 147 12.40 -7.40 7.04
N ALA A 148 12.52 -6.96 5.80
CA ALA A 148 13.07 -7.79 4.72
C ALA A 148 14.57 -8.03 4.90
N GLU A 149 15.30 -7.01 5.32
CA GLU A 149 16.76 -7.09 5.50
C GLU A 149 17.16 -7.80 6.80
N GLY A 150 16.26 -7.83 7.78
CA GLY A 150 16.49 -8.46 9.06
C GLY A 150 16.17 -9.95 9.12
N SER A 151 15.65 -10.51 8.04
CA SER A 151 15.26 -11.92 8.00
C SER A 151 16.29 -12.81 7.36
#